data_07e40d536d24301c9a4eaf1f91f72e0a
#
_entry.id   07e40d536d24301c9a4eaf1f91f72e0a
#
_cell.length_a   1.000
_cell.length_b   1.000
_cell.length_c   1.000
_cell.angle_alpha   90.00
_cell.angle_beta   90.00
_cell.angle_gamma   90.00
#
_symmetry.space_group_name_H-M   'P 1'
#
loop_
_entity.id
_entity.type
_entity.pdbx_description
1 polymer ?
#
loop_
_entity_poly.entity_id
_entity_poly.type
_entity_poly.pdbx_seq_one_letter_code
_entity_poly.pdbx_strand_id
1 'polypeptide(L)'
;MAQKYIGVIGSAENVLPETLQMAEEVGRLVAQRGAVLVSGGRTGVMEAASRGAKQAGGTVVGILPSANRAEANEYVDIAIPTGLGFAMRNIVTVRTSDVLIAIQGESGTLSEIVSTYSHGKPLIVLSTSGGWAERLKGALPYD
;
A
#
# COMPACT_ATOMS: atom_id res chain seq x y z
N MET A 1 -19.11 -1.15 14.56
CA MET A 1 -18.13 -2.05 13.94
C MET A 1 -16.77 -1.38 13.86
N ALA A 2 -15.70 -2.13 14.10
CA ALA A 2 -14.36 -1.58 13.94
C ALA A 2 -14.09 -1.21 12.49
N GLN A 3 -13.46 -0.07 12.27
CA GLN A 3 -13.07 0.40 10.95
C GLN A 3 -12.01 -0.52 10.34
N LYS A 4 -12.12 -0.82 9.07
CA LYS A 4 -11.14 -1.65 8.34
C LYS A 4 -9.97 -0.81 7.83
N TYR A 5 -8.80 -1.39 7.86
CA TYR A 5 -7.57 -0.81 7.35
C TYR A 5 -7.11 -1.61 6.13
N ILE A 6 -7.07 -0.96 4.98
CA ILE A 6 -6.66 -1.58 3.72
C ILE A 6 -5.28 -1.04 3.34
N GLY A 7 -4.28 -1.92 3.33
CA GLY A 7 -2.93 -1.57 2.92
C GLY A 7 -2.79 -1.61 1.41
N VAL A 8 -2.21 -0.58 0.82
CA VAL A 8 -1.80 -0.58 -0.59
C VAL A 8 -0.29 -0.53 -0.64
N ILE A 9 0.29 -1.54 -1.28
CA ILE A 9 1.74 -1.71 -1.45
C ILE A 9 2.08 -1.75 -2.93
N GLY A 10 3.22 -1.19 -3.32
CA GLY A 10 3.61 -1.12 -4.72
C GLY A 10 4.86 -0.30 -4.95
N SER A 11 5.23 -0.16 -6.23
CA SER A 11 6.43 0.54 -6.66
C SER A 11 6.39 2.03 -6.33
N ALA A 12 7.51 2.55 -5.85
CA ALA A 12 7.70 3.97 -5.59
C ALA A 12 8.11 4.75 -6.86
N GLU A 13 8.78 4.08 -7.78
CA GLU A 13 9.37 4.67 -8.98
C GLU A 13 9.05 3.81 -10.22
N ASN A 14 9.30 4.38 -11.40
CA ASN A 14 9.14 3.67 -12.68
C ASN A 14 7.75 3.05 -12.87
N VAL A 15 6.71 3.80 -12.51
CA VAL A 15 5.33 3.37 -12.61
C VAL A 15 4.68 4.00 -13.84
N LEU A 16 4.12 3.17 -14.71
CA LEU A 16 3.43 3.64 -15.91
C LEU A 16 2.17 4.44 -15.56
N PRO A 17 1.77 5.41 -16.40
CA PRO A 17 0.57 6.21 -16.16
C PRO A 17 -0.69 5.37 -15.92
N GLU A 18 -0.91 4.30 -16.66
CA GLU A 18 -2.04 3.40 -16.51
C GLU A 18 -2.02 2.65 -15.17
N THR A 19 -0.84 2.32 -14.66
CA THR A 19 -0.71 1.69 -13.33
C THR A 19 -0.98 2.69 -12.21
N LEU A 20 -0.56 3.95 -12.38
CA LEU A 20 -0.90 5.03 -11.44
C LEU A 20 -2.41 5.28 -11.41
N GLN A 21 -3.09 5.26 -12.57
CA GLN A 21 -4.54 5.38 -12.65
C GLN A 21 -5.24 4.21 -11.92
N MET A 22 -4.74 3.01 -12.09
CA MET A 22 -5.21 1.82 -11.38
C MET A 22 -5.08 1.98 -9.86
N ALA A 23 -3.93 2.45 -9.38
CA ALA A 23 -3.69 2.71 -7.97
C ALA A 23 -4.63 3.79 -7.42
N GLU A 24 -4.84 4.87 -8.16
CA GLU A 24 -5.78 5.93 -7.79
C GLU A 24 -7.20 5.40 -7.67
N GLU A 25 -7.65 4.58 -8.60
CA GLU A 25 -8.96 3.94 -8.56
C GLU A 25 -9.11 3.00 -7.36
N VAL A 26 -8.07 2.23 -7.03
CA VAL A 26 -8.05 1.40 -5.82
C VAL A 26 -8.23 2.25 -4.56
N GLY A 27 -7.51 3.35 -4.44
CA GLY A 27 -7.63 4.28 -3.32
C GLY A 27 -9.04 4.85 -3.19
N ARG A 28 -9.63 5.25 -4.32
CA ARG A 28 -11.00 5.75 -4.37
C ARG A 28 -12.00 4.70 -3.87
N LEU A 29 -11.86 3.46 -4.31
CA LEU A 29 -12.74 2.36 -3.91
C LEU A 29 -12.60 2.02 -2.43
N VAL A 30 -11.38 2.06 -1.88
CA VAL A 30 -11.13 1.87 -0.45
C VAL A 30 -11.90 2.91 0.37
N ALA A 31 -11.78 4.17 -0.01
CA ALA A 31 -12.47 5.28 0.68
C ALA A 31 -13.99 5.16 0.56
N GLN A 32 -14.52 4.82 -0.61
CA GLN A 32 -15.96 4.66 -0.82
C GLN A 32 -16.58 3.55 0.03
N ARG A 33 -15.78 2.57 0.44
CA ARG A 33 -16.21 1.51 1.36
C ARG A 33 -16.06 1.88 2.84
N GLY A 34 -15.67 3.11 3.13
CA GLY A 34 -15.48 3.58 4.51
C GLY A 34 -14.25 3.03 5.20
N ALA A 35 -13.31 2.44 4.45
CA ALA A 35 -12.07 1.93 5.00
C ALA A 35 -10.98 3.01 5.06
N VAL A 36 -10.01 2.82 5.96
CA VAL A 36 -8.81 3.65 6.02
C VAL A 36 -7.77 3.08 5.05
N LEU A 37 -7.18 3.95 4.23
CA LEU A 37 -6.06 3.56 3.38
C LEU A 37 -4.77 3.64 4.17
N VAL A 38 -3.99 2.56 4.14
CA VAL A 38 -2.67 2.48 4.76
C VAL A 38 -1.62 2.25 3.67
N SER A 39 -0.53 2.98 3.70
CA SER A 39 0.59 2.78 2.77
C SER A 39 1.92 3.18 3.40
N GLY A 40 2.99 3.04 2.64
CA GLY A 40 4.30 3.56 3.03
C GLY A 40 4.42 5.09 2.99
N GLY A 41 3.39 5.79 2.55
CA GLY A 41 3.27 7.24 2.68
C GLY A 41 4.13 8.08 1.73
N ARG A 42 4.76 7.47 0.71
CA ARG A 42 5.72 8.18 -0.15
C ARG A 42 5.21 8.34 -1.58
N THR A 43 5.93 7.89 -2.56
CA THR A 43 5.74 8.18 -3.99
C THR A 43 5.13 7.02 -4.78
N GLY A 44 4.92 7.21 -6.06
CA GLY A 44 4.48 6.17 -6.98
C GLY A 44 3.07 5.65 -6.67
N VAL A 45 2.95 4.34 -6.55
CA VAL A 45 1.68 3.67 -6.24
C VAL A 45 1.08 4.17 -4.92
N MET A 46 1.91 4.40 -3.90
CA MET A 46 1.47 4.89 -2.59
C MET A 46 0.80 6.27 -2.69
N GLU A 47 1.42 7.18 -3.43
CA GLU A 47 0.88 8.53 -3.62
C GLU A 47 -0.39 8.51 -4.46
N ALA A 48 -0.42 7.75 -5.55
CA ALA A 48 -1.59 7.66 -6.41
C ALA A 48 -2.81 7.08 -5.67
N ALA A 49 -2.63 6.02 -4.90
CA ALA A 49 -3.69 5.46 -4.07
C ALA A 49 -4.19 6.45 -3.01
N SER A 50 -3.26 7.16 -2.37
CA SER A 50 -3.59 8.20 -1.38
C SER A 50 -4.40 9.33 -2.00
N ARG A 51 -4.03 9.79 -3.20
CA ARG A 51 -4.77 10.81 -3.95
C ARG A 51 -6.20 10.36 -4.23
N GLY A 52 -6.39 9.15 -4.72
CA GLY A 52 -7.71 8.60 -5.00
C GLY A 52 -8.59 8.52 -3.74
N ALA A 53 -8.02 8.07 -2.64
CA ALA A 53 -8.71 8.01 -1.36
C ALA A 53 -9.14 9.40 -0.87
N LYS A 54 -8.26 10.39 -0.96
CA LYS A 54 -8.57 11.77 -0.55
C LYS A 54 -9.64 12.40 -1.42
N GLN A 55 -9.61 12.19 -2.72
CA GLN A 55 -10.64 12.70 -3.63
C GLN A 55 -12.02 12.13 -3.31
N ALA A 56 -12.10 10.95 -2.76
CA ALA A 56 -13.35 10.30 -2.32
C ALA A 56 -13.69 10.56 -0.83
N GLY A 57 -12.99 11.48 -0.17
CA GLY A 57 -13.25 11.86 1.23
C GLY A 57 -12.74 10.85 2.26
N GLY A 58 -11.82 9.98 1.89
CA GLY A 58 -11.25 8.95 2.78
C GLY A 58 -10.17 9.47 3.71
N THR A 59 -9.74 8.60 4.62
CA THR A 59 -8.63 8.82 5.54
C THR A 59 -7.41 8.03 5.10
N VAL A 60 -6.25 8.67 5.07
CA VAL A 60 -4.99 8.09 4.61
C VAL A 60 -3.95 8.09 5.73
N VAL A 61 -3.43 6.92 6.06
CA VAL A 61 -2.34 6.72 7.01
C VAL A 61 -1.07 6.36 6.24
N GLY A 62 0.01 7.11 6.47
CA GLY A 62 1.32 6.83 5.89
C GLY A 62 2.30 6.34 6.96
N ILE A 63 2.82 5.14 6.80
CA ILE A 63 3.83 4.54 7.68
C ILE A 63 5.20 4.81 7.07
N LEU A 64 5.93 5.78 7.61
CA LEU A 64 7.19 6.25 7.04
C LEU A 64 8.40 5.47 7.58
N PRO A 65 9.43 5.25 6.74
CA PRO A 65 10.67 4.61 7.19
C PRO A 65 11.55 5.55 8.02
N SER A 66 11.45 6.86 7.79
CA SER A 66 12.23 7.88 8.46
C SER A 66 11.57 8.37 9.75
N ALA A 67 12.30 9.19 10.49
CA ALA A 67 11.79 9.89 11.68
C ALA A 67 11.16 11.25 11.35
N ASN A 68 11.06 11.62 10.08
CA ASN A 68 10.59 12.92 9.63
C ASN A 68 9.22 12.82 8.94
N ARG A 69 8.18 13.35 9.57
CA ARG A 69 6.82 13.38 9.01
C ARG A 69 6.71 14.16 7.70
N ALA A 70 7.61 15.12 7.47
CA ALA A 70 7.59 15.94 6.26
C ALA A 70 7.92 15.14 4.97
N GLU A 71 8.41 13.91 5.10
CA GLU A 71 8.65 13.02 3.96
C GLU A 71 7.38 12.34 3.43
N ALA A 72 6.26 12.45 4.14
CA ALA A 72 4.97 11.95 3.66
C ALA A 72 4.51 12.76 2.44
N ASN A 73 3.85 12.09 1.50
CA ASN A 73 3.21 12.80 0.38
C ASN A 73 2.05 13.66 0.89
N GLU A 74 1.63 14.63 0.08
CA GLU A 74 0.64 15.64 0.45
C GLU A 74 -0.77 15.08 0.75
N TYR A 75 -1.07 13.84 0.34
CA TYR A 75 -2.38 13.20 0.53
C TYR A 75 -2.48 12.42 1.84
N VAL A 76 -1.39 12.28 2.59
CA VAL A 76 -1.39 11.58 3.88
C VAL A 76 -1.99 12.46 4.97
N ASP A 77 -3.02 11.97 5.64
CA ASP A 77 -3.65 12.67 6.77
C ASP A 77 -2.88 12.43 8.07
N ILE A 78 -2.49 11.17 8.30
CA ILE A 78 -1.80 10.74 9.52
C ILE A 78 -0.47 10.11 9.11
N ALA A 79 0.61 10.85 9.33
CA ALA A 79 1.96 10.37 9.07
C ALA A 79 2.57 9.79 10.35
N ILE A 80 3.01 8.54 10.28
CA ILE A 80 3.66 7.83 11.38
C ILE A 80 5.14 7.68 11.05
N PRO A 81 6.02 8.52 11.59
CA PRO A 81 7.45 8.45 11.33
C PRO A 81 8.07 7.38 12.24
N THR A 82 8.30 6.18 11.70
CA THR A 82 8.80 5.06 12.50
C THR A 82 10.29 5.21 12.87
N GLY A 83 11.09 5.82 11.99
CA GLY A 83 12.54 5.89 12.17
C GLY A 83 13.23 4.51 12.12
N LEU A 84 12.55 3.47 11.63
CA LEU A 84 13.03 2.09 11.67
C LEU A 84 13.69 1.62 10.37
N GLY A 85 13.72 2.48 9.33
CA GLY A 85 14.18 2.10 7.99
C GLY A 85 13.13 1.34 7.19
N PHE A 86 13.45 1.02 5.93
CA PHE A 86 12.49 0.47 4.99
C PHE A 86 11.98 -0.93 5.38
N ALA A 87 12.88 -1.83 5.75
CA ALA A 87 12.51 -3.22 6.03
C ALA A 87 11.54 -3.34 7.20
N MET A 88 11.81 -2.68 8.30
CA MET A 88 10.95 -2.70 9.49
C MET A 88 9.65 -1.92 9.27
N ARG A 89 9.70 -0.79 8.55
CA ARG A 89 8.50 -0.05 8.17
C ARG A 89 7.53 -0.94 7.39
N ASN A 90 8.03 -1.75 6.48
CA ASN A 90 7.21 -2.68 5.69
C ASN A 90 6.45 -3.65 6.59
N ILE A 91 7.09 -4.17 7.63
CA ILE A 91 6.42 -5.04 8.62
C ILE A 91 5.32 -4.28 9.37
N VAL A 92 5.57 -3.03 9.77
CA VAL A 92 4.57 -2.20 10.46
C VAL A 92 3.37 -1.94 9.56
N THR A 93 3.59 -1.65 8.28
CA THR A 93 2.53 -1.47 7.29
C THR A 93 1.64 -2.71 7.18
N VAL A 94 2.25 -3.88 7.07
CA VAL A 94 1.52 -5.15 7.00
C VAL A 94 0.72 -5.41 8.28
N ARG A 95 1.33 -5.21 9.43
CA ARG A 95 0.66 -5.43 10.72
C ARG A 95 -0.49 -4.47 10.98
N THR A 96 -0.39 -3.25 10.49
CA THR A 96 -1.43 -2.23 10.61
C THR A 96 -2.65 -2.55 9.76
N SER A 97 -2.46 -3.24 8.64
CA SER A 97 -3.51 -3.51 7.66
C SER A 97 -4.28 -4.80 7.95
N ASP A 98 -5.58 -4.80 7.68
CA ASP A 98 -6.41 -6.01 7.73
C ASP A 98 -6.32 -6.82 6.43
N VAL A 99 -6.21 -6.13 5.30
CA VAL A 99 -6.08 -6.69 3.95
C VAL A 99 -5.02 -5.86 3.22
N LEU A 100 -4.24 -6.48 2.34
CA LEU A 100 -3.28 -5.78 1.51
C LEU A 100 -3.57 -5.98 0.03
N ILE A 101 -3.33 -4.91 -0.73
CA ILE A 101 -3.48 -4.88 -2.19
C ILE A 101 -2.11 -4.52 -2.77
N ALA A 102 -1.53 -5.42 -3.56
CA ALA A 102 -0.24 -5.22 -4.22
C ALA A 102 -0.43 -4.78 -5.67
N ILE A 103 0.21 -3.68 -6.04
CA ILE A 103 0.16 -3.09 -7.38
C ILE A 103 1.58 -2.96 -7.89
N GLN A 104 1.91 -3.65 -8.98
CA GLN A 104 3.26 -3.72 -9.53
C GLN A 104 4.25 -4.24 -8.47
N GLY A 105 5.27 -3.49 -8.14
CA GLY A 105 6.14 -3.78 -7.00
C GLY A 105 7.52 -4.29 -7.37
N GLU A 106 8.49 -3.76 -6.64
CA GLU A 106 9.89 -4.15 -6.66
C GLU A 106 10.24 -4.93 -5.37
N SER A 107 11.50 -4.96 -4.98
CA SER A 107 11.98 -5.77 -3.85
C SER A 107 11.31 -5.42 -2.51
N GLY A 108 11.05 -4.15 -2.26
CA GLY A 108 10.33 -3.71 -1.05
C GLY A 108 8.91 -4.26 -1.01
N THR A 109 8.20 -4.19 -2.13
CA THR A 109 6.86 -4.74 -2.27
C THR A 109 6.86 -6.26 -2.12
N LEU A 110 7.86 -6.96 -2.68
CA LEU A 110 8.02 -8.40 -2.47
C LEU A 110 8.15 -8.73 -0.98
N SER A 111 8.95 -7.98 -0.25
CA SER A 111 9.10 -8.11 1.20
C SER A 111 7.76 -7.98 1.93
N GLU A 112 6.94 -7.00 1.56
CA GLU A 112 5.61 -6.79 2.12
C GLU A 112 4.64 -7.92 1.75
N ILE A 113 4.68 -8.42 0.52
CA ILE A 113 3.87 -9.57 0.08
C ILE A 113 4.20 -10.81 0.91
N VAL A 114 5.49 -11.14 1.06
CA VAL A 114 5.94 -12.28 1.87
C VAL A 114 5.53 -12.13 3.33
N SER A 115 5.66 -10.93 3.89
CA SER A 115 5.24 -10.63 5.25
C SER A 115 3.71 -10.78 5.43
N THR A 116 2.93 -10.32 4.44
CA THR A 116 1.47 -10.47 4.43
C THR A 116 1.07 -11.93 4.50
N TYR A 117 1.67 -12.75 3.64
CA TYR A 117 1.46 -14.19 3.63
C TYR A 117 1.84 -14.84 4.96
N SER A 118 3.03 -14.52 5.50
CA SER A 118 3.52 -15.06 6.77
C SER A 118 2.65 -14.69 7.97
N HIS A 119 1.95 -13.57 7.91
CA HIS A 119 1.02 -13.13 8.96
C HIS A 119 -0.42 -13.62 8.74
N GLY A 120 -0.65 -14.44 7.72
CA GLY A 120 -1.97 -15.00 7.42
C GLY A 120 -3.02 -13.95 7.04
N LYS A 121 -2.60 -12.82 6.48
CA LYS A 121 -3.52 -11.76 6.07
C LYS A 121 -3.94 -11.94 4.62
N PRO A 122 -5.19 -11.61 4.27
CA PRO A 122 -5.62 -11.62 2.87
C PRO A 122 -4.78 -10.67 2.02
N LEU A 123 -4.35 -11.15 0.87
CA LEU A 123 -3.57 -10.41 -0.11
C LEU A 123 -4.26 -10.46 -1.47
N ILE A 124 -4.45 -9.30 -2.07
CA ILE A 124 -4.94 -9.17 -3.44
C ILE A 124 -3.79 -8.65 -4.30
N VAL A 125 -3.48 -9.32 -5.39
CA VAL A 125 -2.50 -8.84 -6.36
C VAL A 125 -3.19 -8.37 -7.63
N LEU A 126 -2.85 -7.16 -8.09
CA LEU A 126 -3.31 -6.67 -9.39
C LEU A 126 -2.36 -7.20 -10.47
N SER A 127 -2.62 -8.41 -10.93
CA SER A 127 -1.71 -9.16 -11.81
C SER A 127 -1.42 -8.46 -13.14
N THR A 128 -2.30 -7.57 -13.60
CA THR A 128 -2.11 -6.80 -14.84
C THR A 128 -1.21 -5.58 -14.64
N SER A 129 -0.79 -5.28 -13.42
CA SER A 129 0.05 -4.12 -13.11
C SER A 129 1.55 -4.36 -13.31
N GLY A 130 1.98 -5.58 -13.59
CA GLY A 130 3.38 -5.96 -13.74
C GLY A 130 4.10 -6.20 -12.40
N GLY A 131 5.42 -6.25 -12.44
CA GLY A 131 6.26 -6.42 -11.27
C GLY A 131 6.00 -7.70 -10.49
N TRP A 132 6.20 -7.68 -9.18
CA TRP A 132 5.97 -8.84 -8.33
C TRP A 132 4.50 -9.19 -8.14
N ALA A 133 3.59 -8.21 -8.29
CA ALA A 133 2.15 -8.47 -8.27
C ALA A 133 1.74 -9.45 -9.40
N GLU A 134 2.31 -9.29 -10.59
CA GLU A 134 2.09 -10.21 -11.70
C GLU A 134 2.77 -11.57 -11.48
N ARG A 135 4.05 -11.55 -11.07
CA ARG A 135 4.87 -12.76 -10.94
C ARG A 135 4.38 -13.72 -9.87
N LEU A 136 3.77 -13.21 -8.80
CA LEU A 136 3.35 -14.04 -7.67
C LEU A 136 1.89 -14.49 -7.76
N LYS A 137 1.18 -14.14 -8.82
CA LYS A 137 -0.18 -14.64 -9.04
C LYS A 137 -0.17 -16.18 -9.09
N GLY A 138 -0.90 -16.80 -8.17
CA GLY A 138 -0.99 -18.26 -8.06
C GLY A 138 0.30 -18.96 -7.66
N ALA A 139 1.30 -18.22 -7.18
CA ALA A 139 2.61 -18.80 -6.82
C ALA A 139 2.72 -19.18 -5.33
N LEU A 140 1.81 -18.68 -4.50
CA LEU A 140 1.81 -18.98 -3.06
C LEU A 140 1.00 -20.24 -2.77
N PRO A 141 1.44 -21.11 -1.84
CA PRO A 141 0.84 -22.43 -1.64
C PRO A 141 -0.63 -22.45 -1.22
N TYR A 142 -1.17 -21.35 -0.75
CA TYR A 142 -2.54 -21.26 -0.21
C TYR A 142 -3.33 -20.11 -0.86
N ASP A 143 -3.06 -19.85 -2.11
CA ASP A 143 -3.79 -18.83 -2.88
C ASP A 143 -5.26 -19.25 -3.12
#